data_3a67afdca4b866e2a16f25a7ad02db7b
#
_entry.id   3a67afdca4b866e2a16f25a7ad02db7b
#
_cell.length_a   1.000
_cell.length_b   1.000
_cell.length_c   1.000
_cell.angle_alpha   90.00
_cell.angle_beta   90.00
_cell.angle_gamma   90.00
#
_symmetry.space_group_name_H-M   'P 1'
#
loop_
_entity.id
_entity.type
_entity.pdbx_description
1 polymer ?
#
loop_
_entity_poly.entity_id
_entity_poly.type
_entity_poly.pdbx_seq_one_letter_code
_entity_poly.pdbx_strand_id
1 'polypeptide(L)'
;MILHVEVHFPKSICPRCFQGSSHLQQNHWHFVRDLNLFEKSILLKVNRCQFKCHNCQKPFSEELDFMGSRCRCTDRFAEMIVKQVTHSDMHNVIVQYDLTDEEVWSMVQYVSKKSKY
;
A
#
# COMPACT_ATOMS: atom_id res chain seq x y z
N MET A 1 -10.29 -5.69 13.11
CA MET A 1 -10.92 -6.55 12.09
C MET A 1 -9.96 -6.77 10.94
N ILE A 2 -9.84 -7.99 10.49
CA ILE A 2 -8.94 -8.36 9.37
C ILE A 2 -9.80 -8.79 8.19
N LEU A 3 -9.57 -8.16 7.03
CA LEU A 3 -10.25 -8.51 5.78
C LEU A 3 -9.23 -9.12 4.82
N HIS A 4 -9.61 -10.24 4.20
CA HIS A 4 -8.81 -10.87 3.17
C HIS A 4 -9.07 -10.20 1.83
N VAL A 5 -8.02 -9.74 1.17
CA VAL A 5 -8.11 -9.16 -0.18
C VAL A 5 -7.17 -9.95 -1.09
N GLU A 6 -7.73 -10.51 -2.14
CA GLU A 6 -6.97 -11.27 -3.11
C GLU A 6 -7.26 -10.74 -4.50
N VAL A 7 -6.19 -10.44 -5.24
CA VAL A 7 -6.30 -9.97 -6.60
C VAL A 7 -5.80 -11.08 -7.51
N HIS A 8 -6.68 -11.59 -8.37
CA HIS A 8 -6.36 -12.69 -9.26
C HIS A 8 -6.15 -12.18 -10.70
N PHE A 9 -4.97 -11.62 -10.95
CA PHE A 9 -4.56 -11.33 -12.32
C PHE A 9 -3.60 -12.43 -12.78
N PRO A 10 -3.92 -13.15 -13.86
CA PRO A 10 -3.03 -14.20 -14.35
C PRO A 10 -1.75 -13.65 -14.95
N LYS A 11 -1.71 -12.35 -15.25
CA LYS A 11 -0.58 -11.66 -15.85
C LYS A 11 -0.33 -10.34 -15.20
N SER A 12 0.94 -9.92 -15.21
CA SER A 12 1.31 -8.58 -14.79
C SER A 12 2.33 -8.02 -15.78
N ILE A 13 2.43 -6.69 -15.86
CA ILE A 13 3.32 -6.01 -16.79
C ILE A 13 4.61 -5.63 -16.09
N CYS A 14 5.74 -6.05 -16.67
CA CYS A 14 7.05 -5.69 -16.14
C CYS A 14 7.26 -4.17 -16.20
N PRO A 15 7.61 -3.52 -15.09
CA PRO A 15 7.79 -2.07 -15.08
C PRO A 15 9.04 -1.60 -15.83
N ARG A 16 9.93 -2.51 -16.17
CA ARG A 16 11.18 -2.16 -16.88
C ARG A 16 11.05 -2.20 -18.38
N CYS A 17 10.42 -3.24 -18.92
CA CYS A 17 10.33 -3.45 -20.37
C CYS A 17 8.90 -3.44 -20.90
N PHE A 18 7.91 -3.32 -20.02
CA PHE A 18 6.48 -3.27 -20.34
C PHE A 18 5.93 -4.52 -21.03
N GLN A 19 6.65 -5.64 -20.92
CA GLN A 19 6.17 -6.92 -21.41
C GLN A 19 5.32 -7.61 -20.35
N GLY A 20 4.26 -8.27 -20.79
CA GLY A 20 3.41 -9.05 -19.89
C GLY A 20 4.09 -10.33 -19.45
N SER A 21 3.87 -10.75 -18.21
CA SER A 21 4.36 -12.01 -17.69
C SER A 21 3.25 -12.74 -16.94
N SER A 22 3.12 -14.03 -17.19
CA SER A 22 2.22 -14.91 -16.45
C SER A 22 2.98 -15.89 -15.56
N HIS A 23 4.31 -15.77 -15.50
CA HIS A 23 5.14 -16.65 -14.70
C HIS A 23 5.15 -16.18 -13.24
N LEU A 24 4.25 -16.75 -12.43
CA LEU A 24 4.18 -16.47 -11.00
C LEU A 24 5.37 -17.13 -10.31
N GLN A 25 6.21 -16.30 -9.67
CA GLN A 25 7.38 -16.79 -8.96
C GLN A 25 7.07 -17.09 -7.49
N GLN A 26 6.38 -16.18 -6.82
CA GLN A 26 5.98 -16.39 -5.43
C GLN A 26 4.88 -15.41 -5.02
N ASN A 27 4.22 -15.74 -3.91
CA ASN A 27 3.21 -14.91 -3.29
C ASN A 27 3.75 -14.31 -1.99
N HIS A 28 3.41 -13.06 -1.72
CA HIS A 28 3.71 -12.40 -0.47
C HIS A 28 2.44 -11.87 0.16
N TRP A 29 2.15 -12.30 1.38
CA TRP A 29 1.02 -11.79 2.15
C TRP A 29 1.49 -10.64 3.04
N HIS A 30 0.77 -9.53 2.99
CA HIS A 30 1.06 -8.35 3.79
C HIS A 30 -0.19 -7.91 4.54
N PHE A 31 0.02 -7.37 5.74
CA PHE A 31 -1.03 -6.66 6.45
C PHE A 31 -0.93 -5.18 6.12
N VAL A 32 -2.02 -4.61 5.63
CA VAL A 32 -2.09 -3.22 5.16
C VAL A 32 -3.21 -2.54 5.94
N ARG A 33 -2.88 -1.39 6.55
CA ARG A 33 -3.87 -0.63 7.30
C ARG A 33 -4.77 0.16 6.36
N ASP A 34 -6.06 0.11 6.62
CA ASP A 34 -7.07 0.85 5.86
C ASP A 34 -7.89 1.73 6.80
N LEU A 35 -8.83 2.50 6.24
CA LEU A 35 -9.72 3.36 7.00
C LEU A 35 -10.46 2.56 8.07
N ASN A 36 -10.63 3.20 9.24
CA ASN A 36 -11.40 2.57 10.32
C ASN A 36 -12.85 2.40 9.91
N LEU A 37 -13.46 1.32 10.37
CA LEU A 37 -14.86 1.02 10.14
C LEU A 37 -15.54 0.81 11.48
N PHE A 38 -16.61 1.57 11.74
CA PHE A 38 -17.34 1.52 13.02
C PHE A 38 -16.41 1.68 14.23
N GLU A 39 -15.50 2.64 14.15
CA GLU A 39 -14.50 2.93 15.19
C GLU A 39 -13.50 1.80 15.45
N LYS A 40 -13.47 0.79 14.60
CA LYS A 40 -12.52 -0.31 14.68
C LYS A 40 -11.42 -0.17 13.65
N SER A 41 -10.19 -0.49 14.06
CA SER A 41 -9.07 -0.54 13.14
C SER A 41 -9.25 -1.67 12.14
N ILE A 42 -8.99 -1.40 10.87
CA ILE A 42 -9.11 -2.38 9.80
C ILE A 42 -7.73 -2.69 9.26
N LEU A 43 -7.41 -3.97 9.19
CA LEU A 43 -6.22 -4.48 8.51
C LEU A 43 -6.67 -5.31 7.33
N LEU A 44 -6.11 -5.01 6.16
CA LEU A 44 -6.32 -5.82 4.97
C LEU A 44 -5.18 -6.83 4.88
N LYS A 45 -5.52 -8.10 4.72
CA LYS A 45 -4.51 -9.13 4.41
C LYS A 45 -4.45 -9.25 2.91
N VAL A 46 -3.38 -8.70 2.32
CA VAL A 46 -3.24 -8.55 0.87
C VAL A 46 -2.20 -9.53 0.36
N ASN A 47 -2.58 -10.29 -0.66
CA ASN A 47 -1.64 -11.15 -1.38
C ASN A 47 -1.04 -10.34 -2.53
N ARG A 48 0.27 -10.13 -2.45
CA ARG A 48 1.01 -9.45 -3.50
C ARG A 48 1.86 -10.45 -4.24
N CYS A 49 1.57 -10.64 -5.53
CA CYS A 49 2.23 -11.63 -6.34
C CYS A 49 3.54 -11.09 -6.92
N GLN A 50 4.55 -11.95 -6.97
CA GLN A 50 5.81 -11.65 -7.62
C GLN A 50 5.92 -12.50 -8.89
N PHE A 51 6.18 -11.85 -10.02
CA PHE A 51 6.30 -12.48 -11.32
C PHE A 51 7.74 -12.38 -11.83
N LYS A 52 8.11 -13.29 -12.73
CA LYS A 52 9.40 -13.23 -13.42
C LYS A 52 9.18 -12.76 -14.84
N CYS A 53 9.92 -11.73 -15.25
CA CYS A 53 9.88 -11.26 -16.64
C CYS A 53 10.82 -12.12 -17.48
N HIS A 54 10.29 -12.71 -18.54
CA HIS A 54 11.09 -13.54 -19.45
C HIS A 54 12.05 -12.70 -20.29
N ASN A 55 11.67 -11.46 -20.59
CA ASN A 55 12.50 -10.57 -21.39
C ASN A 55 13.67 -10.01 -20.59
N CYS A 56 13.41 -9.52 -19.37
CA CYS A 56 14.45 -8.95 -18.49
C CYS A 56 15.15 -9.99 -17.65
N GLN A 57 14.59 -11.18 -17.51
CA GLN A 57 15.07 -12.27 -16.65
C GLN A 57 15.15 -11.89 -15.17
N LYS A 58 14.36 -10.91 -14.75
CA LYS A 58 14.34 -10.42 -13.36
C LYS A 58 12.94 -10.51 -12.77
N PRO A 59 12.84 -10.72 -11.45
CA PRO A 59 11.54 -10.70 -10.79
C PRO A 59 11.01 -9.28 -10.63
N PHE A 60 9.69 -9.15 -10.57
CA PHE A 60 9.03 -7.90 -10.25
C PHE A 60 7.75 -8.21 -9.47
N SER A 61 7.36 -7.28 -8.58
CA SER A 61 6.11 -7.39 -7.83
C SER A 61 5.00 -6.66 -8.57
N GLU A 62 3.79 -7.19 -8.52
CA GLU A 62 2.65 -6.51 -9.11
C GLU A 62 2.37 -5.19 -8.37
N GLU A 63 1.84 -4.21 -9.09
CA GLU A 63 1.41 -2.95 -8.50
C GLU A 63 -0.08 -3.03 -8.18
N LEU A 64 -0.44 -2.50 -7.02
CA LEU A 64 -1.82 -2.44 -6.57
C LEU A 64 -2.30 -1.00 -6.63
N ASP A 65 -3.53 -0.80 -7.11
CA ASP A 65 -4.10 0.54 -7.33
C ASP A 65 -4.31 1.32 -6.04
N PHE A 66 -4.57 0.61 -4.94
CA PHE A 66 -5.04 1.21 -3.69
C PHE A 66 -3.92 1.48 -2.68
N MET A 67 -2.67 1.17 -3.03
CA MET A 67 -1.53 1.40 -2.12
C MET A 67 -0.23 1.57 -2.88
N GLY A 68 0.72 2.31 -2.28
CA GLY A 68 2.05 2.43 -2.84
C GLY A 68 2.88 1.16 -2.67
N SER A 69 3.92 1.02 -3.49
CA SER A 69 4.72 -0.21 -3.56
C SER A 69 5.47 -0.54 -2.27
N ARG A 70 5.76 0.47 -1.43
CA ARG A 70 6.48 0.29 -0.17
C ARG A 70 5.67 0.73 1.04
N CYS A 71 4.38 0.98 0.86
CA CYS A 71 3.52 1.43 1.93
C CYS A 71 2.86 0.25 2.63
N ARG A 72 2.62 0.39 3.92
CA ARG A 72 1.87 -0.59 4.73
C ARG A 72 0.47 -0.12 5.06
N CYS A 73 -0.02 0.83 4.28
CA CYS A 73 -1.37 1.36 4.41
C CYS A 73 -1.92 1.68 3.03
N THR A 74 -3.24 1.76 2.92
CA THR A 74 -3.88 2.16 1.68
C THR A 74 -3.67 3.65 1.44
N ASP A 75 -3.76 4.07 0.17
CA ASP A 75 -3.63 5.47 -0.20
C ASP A 75 -4.67 6.34 0.51
N ARG A 76 -5.92 5.86 0.57
CA ARG A 76 -7.00 6.60 1.23
C ARG A 76 -6.77 6.77 2.73
N PHE A 77 -6.17 5.78 3.39
CA PHE A 77 -5.80 5.89 4.80
C PHE A 77 -4.71 6.94 4.99
N ALA A 78 -3.65 6.89 4.18
CA ALA A 78 -2.55 7.86 4.24
C ALA A 78 -3.05 9.28 4.00
N GLU A 79 -3.91 9.48 3.00
CA GLU A 79 -4.49 10.80 2.71
C GLU A 79 -5.33 11.32 3.86
N MET A 80 -6.12 10.44 4.49
CA MET A 80 -6.93 10.80 5.65
C MET A 80 -6.05 11.24 6.83
N ILE A 81 -4.99 10.50 7.12
CA ILE A 81 -4.07 10.83 8.21
C ILE A 81 -3.38 12.17 7.96
N VAL A 82 -2.90 12.41 6.75
CA VAL A 82 -2.26 13.68 6.40
C VAL A 82 -3.24 14.84 6.56
N LYS A 83 -4.47 14.66 6.14
CA LYS A 83 -5.52 15.67 6.32
C LYS A 83 -5.77 15.97 7.79
N GLN A 84 -5.83 14.95 8.64
CA GLN A 84 -6.02 15.11 10.08
C GLN A 84 -4.84 15.85 10.72
N VAL A 85 -3.62 15.52 10.33
CA VAL A 85 -2.41 16.21 10.83
C VAL A 85 -2.43 17.68 10.45
N THR A 86 -2.89 18.01 9.25
CA THR A 86 -2.97 19.38 8.76
C THR A 86 -3.99 20.21 9.56
N HIS A 87 -5.09 19.61 9.98
CA HIS A 87 -6.18 20.31 10.69
C HIS A 87 -6.15 20.10 12.20
N SER A 88 -5.24 19.32 12.72
CA SER A 88 -5.15 18.99 14.12
C SER A 88 -3.67 18.88 14.53
N ASP A 89 -3.44 18.45 15.77
CA ASP A 89 -2.10 18.21 16.29
C ASP A 89 -1.64 16.81 15.92
N MET A 90 -0.38 16.69 15.47
CA MET A 90 0.23 15.42 15.13
C MET A 90 0.19 14.43 16.29
N HIS A 91 0.40 14.92 17.52
CA HIS A 91 0.35 14.06 18.71
C HIS A 91 -1.03 13.43 18.90
N ASN A 92 -2.10 14.21 18.71
CA ASN A 92 -3.47 13.70 18.82
C ASN A 92 -3.77 12.63 17.78
N VAL A 93 -3.29 12.81 16.55
CA VAL A 93 -3.47 11.83 15.47
C VAL A 93 -2.73 10.53 15.80
N ILE A 94 -1.51 10.64 16.30
CA ILE A 94 -0.71 9.48 16.70
C ILE A 94 -1.42 8.65 17.77
N VAL A 95 -1.95 9.32 18.78
CA VAL A 95 -2.67 8.65 19.87
C VAL A 95 -3.98 8.05 19.38
N GLN A 96 -4.74 8.81 18.59
CA GLN A 96 -6.08 8.41 18.13
C GLN A 96 -6.03 7.17 17.23
N TYR A 97 -5.01 7.09 16.36
CA TYR A 97 -4.90 6.01 15.37
C TYR A 97 -3.83 4.99 15.72
N ASP A 98 -3.21 5.11 16.89
CA ASP A 98 -2.15 4.18 17.34
C ASP A 98 -1.03 4.05 16.31
N LEU A 99 -0.45 5.19 15.96
CA LEU A 99 0.63 5.29 14.99
C LEU A 99 1.93 5.72 15.68
N THR A 100 3.05 5.56 14.97
CA THR A 100 4.33 6.12 15.39
C THR A 100 4.63 7.41 14.62
N ASP A 101 5.55 8.23 15.14
CA ASP A 101 6.00 9.43 14.45
C ASP A 101 6.54 9.09 13.05
N GLU A 102 7.31 8.03 12.95
CA GLU A 102 7.91 7.60 11.69
C GLU A 102 6.85 7.22 10.65
N GLU A 103 5.82 6.50 11.08
CA GLU A 103 4.72 6.11 10.21
C GLU A 103 4.00 7.33 9.65
N VAL A 104 3.71 8.32 10.50
CA VAL A 104 3.03 9.55 10.08
C VAL A 104 3.91 10.35 9.10
N TRP A 105 5.20 10.49 9.40
CA TRP A 105 6.13 11.18 8.50
C TRP A 105 6.25 10.49 7.15
N SER A 106 6.29 9.17 7.13
CA SER A 106 6.30 8.40 5.88
C SER A 106 5.06 8.66 5.05
N MET A 107 3.89 8.71 5.69
CA MET A 107 2.63 9.03 5.01
C MET A 107 2.63 10.44 4.44
N VAL A 108 3.11 11.42 5.21
CA VAL A 108 3.20 12.82 4.76
C VAL A 108 4.10 12.92 3.53
N GLN A 109 5.25 12.28 3.54
CA GLN A 109 6.17 12.29 2.41
C GLN A 109 5.56 11.62 1.18
N TYR A 110 4.90 10.49 1.36
CA TYR A 110 4.27 9.76 0.27
C TYR A 110 3.15 10.56 -0.39
N VAL A 111 2.25 11.13 0.41
CA VAL A 111 1.13 11.93 -0.09
C VAL A 111 1.64 13.21 -0.76
N SER A 112 2.67 13.85 -0.20
CA SER A 112 3.28 15.04 -0.78
C SER A 112 3.84 14.78 -2.17
N LYS A 113 4.52 13.66 -2.36
CA LYS A 113 5.03 13.27 -3.68
C LYS A 113 3.91 13.03 -4.68
N LYS A 114 2.85 12.36 -4.23
CA LYS A 114 1.72 12.01 -5.08
C LYS A 114 0.92 13.25 -5.50
N SER A 115 0.81 14.25 -4.64
CA SER A 115 0.01 15.45 -4.89
C SER A 115 0.72 16.53 -5.70
N LYS A 116 1.97 16.33 -6.08
CA LYS A 116 2.72 17.29 -6.90
C LYS A 116 2.35 17.25 -8.38
N TYR A 117 1.48 16.37 -8.76
CA TYR A 117 1.07 16.20 -10.16
C TYR A 117 -0.43 16.32 -10.33
#